data_c4769735989e69925c58bfd0136424dd
#
_entry.id   c4769735989e69925c58bfd0136424dd
#
_cell.length_a   1.000
_cell.length_b   1.000
_cell.length_c   1.000
_cell.angle_alpha   90.00
_cell.angle_beta   90.00
_cell.angle_gamma   90.00
#
_symmetry.space_group_name_H-M   'P 1'
#
loop_
_entity.id
_entity.type
_entity.pdbx_description
1 polymer ?
#
loop_
_entity_poly.entity_id
_entity_poly.type
_entity_poly.pdbx_seq_one_letter_code
_entity_poly.pdbx_strand_id
1 'polypeptide(L)'
;MEKLIDIEHVTAAYGNKTVLRDISLTVWKGDFLGIIGPNGGGKTTLLKVILGLLPPVSGTIRFYEDGQMVPSLRIGYLPQLNNIDKKFPISVSEVGTSGLASEKPLFRSYSASQKQRVEEVLGKMGLEDLAGRAIGELSGGQLQRVLLGRSIVSRPQVLILDEPNSYVDKRFESHFYKLLDEINKESAIILVSHDIGTVLAMVKNIACVNETLHYHLGADVSEEWLGEKYACPIELIGHGDLPHRVLKKHEHE
;
A
#
# COMPACT_ATOMS: atom_id res chain seq x y z
N MET A 1 -9.09 -4.63 20.04
CA MET A 1 -8.51 -4.74 18.68
C MET A 1 -7.18 -5.45 18.79
N GLU A 2 -6.84 -6.29 17.81
CA GLU A 2 -5.56 -7.00 17.77
C GLU A 2 -4.51 -6.14 17.09
N LYS A 3 -3.37 -5.89 17.80
CA LYS A 3 -2.23 -5.14 17.24
C LYS A 3 -1.51 -6.04 16.25
N LEU A 4 -1.13 -5.50 15.07
CA LEU A 4 -0.33 -6.19 14.07
C LEU A 4 1.07 -5.60 13.96
N ILE A 5 1.20 -4.27 13.89
CA ILE A 5 2.49 -3.58 13.78
C ILE A 5 2.55 -2.49 14.84
N ASP A 6 3.69 -2.38 15.50
CA ASP A 6 3.99 -1.34 16.48
C ASP A 6 5.32 -0.69 16.13
N ILE A 7 5.28 0.59 15.81
CA ILE A 7 6.44 1.42 15.47
C ILE A 7 6.60 2.42 16.60
N GLU A 8 7.75 2.41 17.28
CA GLU A 8 8.04 3.28 18.41
C GLU A 8 9.32 4.07 18.18
N HIS A 9 9.19 5.39 18.14
CA HIS A 9 10.28 6.37 18.08
C HIS A 9 11.29 6.10 16.95
N VAL A 10 10.81 5.63 15.78
CA VAL A 10 11.66 5.26 14.66
C VAL A 10 12.19 6.48 13.94
N THR A 11 13.53 6.52 13.79
CA THR A 11 14.26 7.44 12.92
C THR A 11 14.87 6.64 11.78
N ALA A 12 14.73 7.11 10.53
CA ALA A 12 15.31 6.46 9.35
C ALA A 12 16.07 7.46 8.47
N ALA A 13 17.18 7.00 7.88
CA ALA A 13 18.07 7.82 7.09
C ALA A 13 18.67 7.05 5.91
N TYR A 14 19.08 7.79 4.88
CA TYR A 14 19.95 7.30 3.79
C TYR A 14 21.31 7.97 3.92
N GLY A 15 22.34 7.21 4.32
CA GLY A 15 23.63 7.78 4.67
C GLY A 15 23.48 8.83 5.79
N ASN A 16 23.92 10.04 5.56
CA ASN A 16 23.84 11.15 6.54
C ASN A 16 22.53 11.94 6.47
N LYS A 17 21.62 11.61 5.52
CA LYS A 17 20.37 12.35 5.36
C LYS A 17 19.23 11.63 6.10
N THR A 18 18.82 12.20 7.25
CA THR A 18 17.61 11.75 7.96
C THR A 18 16.39 12.12 7.13
N VAL A 19 15.47 11.14 6.97
CA VAL A 19 14.23 11.29 6.19
C VAL A 19 13.01 11.14 7.08
N LEU A 20 13.09 10.31 8.12
CA LEU A 20 12.03 10.15 9.12
C LEU A 20 12.61 10.42 10.51
N ARG A 21 11.88 11.16 11.33
CA ARG A 21 12.28 11.55 12.69
C ARG A 21 11.19 11.18 13.68
N ASP A 22 11.54 10.35 14.66
CA ASP A 22 10.69 10.05 15.82
C ASP A 22 9.28 9.58 15.43
N ILE A 23 9.20 8.62 14.51
CA ILE A 23 7.93 8.09 14.02
C ILE A 23 7.39 7.08 15.01
N SER A 24 6.14 7.28 15.44
CA SER A 24 5.39 6.30 16.23
C SER A 24 4.04 6.05 15.56
N LEU A 25 3.72 4.78 15.31
CA LEU A 25 2.50 4.34 14.61
C LEU A 25 2.13 2.92 15.03
N THR A 26 0.87 2.69 15.34
CA THR A 26 0.35 1.34 15.57
C THR A 26 -0.67 1.00 14.47
N VAL A 27 -0.55 -0.20 13.89
CA VAL A 27 -1.51 -0.74 12.91
C VAL A 27 -2.25 -1.90 13.56
N TRP A 28 -3.58 -1.84 13.50
CA TRP A 28 -4.46 -2.84 14.09
C TRP A 28 -5.11 -3.71 13.01
N LYS A 29 -5.49 -4.92 13.36
CA LYS A 29 -6.26 -5.80 12.49
C LYS A 29 -7.58 -5.14 12.08
N GLY A 30 -7.86 -5.17 10.78
CA GLY A 30 -9.02 -4.50 10.21
C GLY A 30 -8.89 -2.98 10.04
N ASP A 31 -7.71 -2.40 10.32
CA ASP A 31 -7.43 -1.02 9.95
C ASP A 31 -7.46 -0.82 8.44
N PHE A 32 -7.97 0.34 8.03
CA PHE A 32 -7.75 0.88 6.70
C PHE A 32 -7.11 2.26 6.89
N LEU A 33 -5.78 2.27 6.87
CA LEU A 33 -4.96 3.43 7.17
C LEU A 33 -4.51 4.12 5.89
N GLY A 34 -4.87 5.39 5.71
CA GLY A 34 -4.34 6.25 4.65
C GLY A 34 -3.05 6.93 5.11
N ILE A 35 -1.97 6.77 4.35
CA ILE A 35 -0.74 7.54 4.53
C ILE A 35 -0.68 8.61 3.45
N ILE A 36 -0.78 9.86 3.87
CA ILE A 36 -0.71 11.04 3.03
C ILE A 36 0.54 11.85 3.37
N GLY A 37 0.89 12.83 2.54
CA GLY A 37 2.02 13.73 2.78
C GLY A 37 2.63 14.22 1.49
N PRO A 38 3.48 15.26 1.53
CA PRO A 38 4.13 15.83 0.35
C PRO A 38 5.08 14.82 -0.33
N ASN A 39 5.43 15.11 -1.59
CA ASN A 39 6.48 14.38 -2.27
C ASN A 39 7.82 14.62 -1.54
N GLY A 40 8.55 13.54 -1.30
CA GLY A 40 9.79 13.60 -0.50
C GLY A 40 9.57 13.61 1.01
N GLY A 41 8.33 13.67 1.53
CA GLY A 41 8.02 13.69 2.97
C GLY A 41 8.31 12.39 3.74
N GLY A 42 8.77 11.33 3.06
CA GLY A 42 9.20 10.10 3.74
C GLY A 42 8.22 8.92 3.65
N LYS A 43 7.07 9.03 2.96
CA LYS A 43 6.06 7.97 2.83
C LYS A 43 6.66 6.62 2.39
N THR A 44 7.36 6.61 1.25
CA THR A 44 8.01 5.39 0.72
C THR A 44 9.12 4.90 1.65
N THR A 45 9.80 5.81 2.39
CA THR A 45 10.79 5.44 3.40
C THR A 45 10.14 4.71 4.57
N LEU A 46 8.98 5.19 5.04
CA LEU A 46 8.20 4.52 6.08
C LEU A 46 7.76 3.11 5.62
N LEU A 47 7.29 2.97 4.38
CA LEU A 47 6.97 1.65 3.83
C LEU A 47 8.18 0.72 3.79
N LYS A 48 9.35 1.21 3.36
CA LYS A 48 10.59 0.41 3.34
C LYS A 48 11.01 -0.04 4.72
N VAL A 49 10.80 0.81 5.74
CA VAL A 49 11.08 0.46 7.13
C VAL A 49 10.11 -0.62 7.62
N ILE A 50 8.80 -0.51 7.35
CA ILE A 50 7.79 -1.53 7.69
C ILE A 50 8.08 -2.86 6.98
N LEU A 51 8.50 -2.80 5.72
CA LEU A 51 8.85 -4.00 4.92
C LEU A 51 10.21 -4.62 5.30
N GLY A 52 10.97 -4.01 6.23
CA GLY A 52 12.31 -4.48 6.58
C GLY A 52 13.37 -4.25 5.49
N LEU A 53 13.07 -3.42 4.47
CA LEU A 53 13.99 -3.08 3.38
C LEU A 53 14.96 -1.95 3.74
N LEU A 54 14.67 -1.19 4.79
CA LEU A 54 15.52 -0.17 5.36
C LEU A 54 15.53 -0.31 6.89
N PRO A 55 16.66 -0.65 7.50
CA PRO A 55 16.75 -0.72 8.95
C PRO A 55 16.63 0.70 9.55
N PRO A 56 15.92 0.89 10.67
CA PRO A 56 15.87 2.15 11.36
C PRO A 56 17.24 2.50 11.99
N VAL A 57 17.55 3.79 12.07
CA VAL A 57 18.73 4.31 12.78
C VAL A 57 18.51 4.24 14.29
N SER A 58 17.28 4.47 14.74
CA SER A 58 16.86 4.35 16.15
C SER A 58 15.37 4.00 16.21
N GLY A 59 14.90 3.64 17.40
CA GLY A 59 13.54 3.17 17.63
C GLY A 59 13.36 1.67 17.34
N THR A 60 12.14 1.20 17.42
CA THR A 60 11.83 -0.23 17.24
C THR A 60 10.58 -0.43 16.38
N ILE A 61 10.58 -1.55 15.63
CA ILE A 61 9.39 -2.05 14.95
C ILE A 61 9.16 -3.46 15.47
N ARG A 62 7.92 -3.72 15.91
CA ARG A 62 7.48 -5.02 16.39
C ARG A 62 6.27 -5.49 15.62
N PHE A 63 6.23 -6.78 15.37
CA PHE A 63 5.11 -7.44 14.70
C PHE A 63 4.41 -8.39 15.66
N TYR A 64 3.09 -8.52 15.52
CA TYR A 64 2.27 -9.33 16.39
C TYR A 64 1.29 -10.18 15.58
N GLU A 65 1.09 -11.42 16.01
CA GLU A 65 0.09 -12.36 15.50
C GLU A 65 -0.57 -13.04 16.69
N ASP A 66 -1.89 -13.02 16.75
CA ASP A 66 -2.67 -13.57 17.88
C ASP A 66 -2.23 -13.03 19.26
N GLY A 67 -1.84 -11.74 19.29
CA GLY A 67 -1.38 -11.06 20.52
C GLY A 67 0.06 -11.40 20.95
N GLN A 68 0.77 -12.25 20.21
CA GLN A 68 2.16 -12.61 20.48
C GLN A 68 3.11 -11.90 19.52
N MET A 69 4.26 -11.49 20.02
CA MET A 69 5.32 -10.90 19.19
C MET A 69 5.92 -11.96 18.28
N VAL A 70 5.98 -11.66 16.98
CA VAL A 70 6.53 -12.52 15.93
C VAL A 70 7.66 -11.80 15.17
N PRO A 71 8.60 -12.52 14.54
CA PRO A 71 9.69 -11.89 13.82
C PRO A 71 9.26 -11.15 12.55
N SER A 72 8.15 -11.55 11.94
CA SER A 72 7.59 -10.92 10.74
C SER A 72 6.14 -11.31 10.53
N LEU A 73 5.40 -10.50 9.77
CA LEU A 73 4.05 -10.81 9.29
C LEU A 73 4.06 -11.17 7.80
N ARG A 74 2.99 -11.81 7.35
CA ARG A 74 2.72 -11.91 5.91
C ARG A 74 2.22 -10.56 5.42
N ILE A 75 3.08 -9.82 4.74
CA ILE A 75 2.76 -8.51 4.16
C ILE A 75 2.66 -8.64 2.65
N GLY A 76 1.50 -8.30 2.10
CA GLY A 76 1.32 -8.09 0.66
C GLY A 76 1.74 -6.67 0.30
N TYR A 77 2.52 -6.52 -0.76
CA TYR A 77 2.98 -5.20 -1.20
C TYR A 77 2.73 -4.99 -2.69
N LEU A 78 1.96 -3.97 -2.99
CA LEU A 78 1.76 -3.44 -4.34
C LEU A 78 2.63 -2.19 -4.51
N PRO A 79 3.76 -2.29 -5.24
CA PRO A 79 4.65 -1.16 -5.48
C PRO A 79 4.10 -0.23 -6.57
N GLN A 80 4.65 0.98 -6.64
CA GLN A 80 4.46 1.85 -7.80
C GLN A 80 4.89 1.17 -9.09
N LEU A 81 4.07 1.28 -10.14
CA LEU A 81 4.32 0.65 -11.44
C LEU A 81 5.59 1.12 -12.15
N ASN A 82 6.02 2.35 -11.90
CA ASN A 82 7.22 2.94 -12.52
C ASN A 82 8.52 2.19 -12.18
N ASN A 83 8.48 1.35 -11.14
CA ASN A 83 9.64 0.59 -10.67
C ASN A 83 9.70 -0.85 -11.25
N ILE A 84 8.79 -1.22 -12.16
CA ILE A 84 8.71 -2.57 -12.72
C ILE A 84 9.42 -2.63 -14.08
N ASP A 85 10.42 -3.50 -14.18
CA ASP A 85 11.09 -3.78 -15.47
C ASP A 85 10.19 -4.67 -16.35
N LYS A 86 9.52 -4.04 -17.31
CA LYS A 86 8.65 -4.71 -18.28
C LYS A 86 9.41 -5.59 -19.29
N LYS A 87 10.73 -5.44 -19.39
CA LYS A 87 11.56 -6.26 -20.31
C LYS A 87 11.88 -7.62 -19.74
N PHE A 88 11.64 -7.83 -18.44
CA PHE A 88 11.89 -9.13 -17.83
C PHE A 88 10.90 -10.18 -18.37
N PRO A 89 11.38 -11.29 -18.95
CA PRO A 89 10.53 -12.27 -19.62
C PRO A 89 9.83 -13.20 -18.62
N ILE A 90 8.90 -12.66 -17.86
CA ILE A 90 8.09 -13.39 -16.87
C ILE A 90 6.61 -13.31 -17.25
N SER A 91 5.88 -14.41 -17.12
CA SER A 91 4.46 -14.50 -17.40
C SER A 91 3.61 -13.97 -16.24
N VAL A 92 2.35 -13.63 -16.53
CA VAL A 92 1.34 -13.23 -15.54
C VAL A 92 1.20 -14.28 -14.43
N SER A 93 1.12 -15.56 -14.81
CA SER A 93 1.01 -16.69 -13.87
C SER A 93 2.24 -16.80 -12.96
N GLU A 94 3.45 -16.60 -13.49
CA GLU A 94 4.68 -16.64 -12.70
C GLU A 94 4.76 -15.46 -11.73
N VAL A 95 4.34 -14.25 -12.15
CA VAL A 95 4.23 -13.10 -11.24
C VAL A 95 3.24 -13.39 -10.13
N GLY A 96 2.05 -13.88 -10.45
CA GLY A 96 1.06 -14.29 -9.43
C GLY A 96 1.64 -15.32 -8.46
N THR A 97 2.31 -16.34 -8.99
CA THR A 97 2.93 -17.42 -8.21
C THR A 97 4.07 -16.90 -7.30
N SER A 98 4.80 -15.89 -7.74
CA SER A 98 5.86 -15.27 -6.93
C SER A 98 5.37 -14.67 -5.61
N GLY A 99 4.08 -14.32 -5.52
CA GLY A 99 3.45 -13.86 -4.28
C GLY A 99 3.37 -14.94 -3.19
N LEU A 100 3.60 -16.20 -3.54
CA LEU A 100 3.65 -17.35 -2.62
C LEU A 100 5.09 -17.76 -2.26
N ALA A 101 6.10 -16.93 -2.56
CA ALA A 101 7.50 -17.30 -2.36
C ALA A 101 7.83 -17.64 -0.89
N SER A 102 7.21 -16.96 0.07
CA SER A 102 7.37 -17.23 1.51
C SER A 102 6.76 -18.57 1.96
N GLU A 103 5.80 -19.11 1.20
CA GLU A 103 5.15 -20.39 1.49
C GLU A 103 5.83 -21.58 0.79
N LYS A 104 6.83 -21.31 -0.04
CA LYS A 104 7.50 -22.34 -0.84
C LYS A 104 8.69 -22.92 -0.09
N PRO A 105 8.71 -24.22 0.22
CA PRO A 105 9.90 -24.86 0.73
C PRO A 105 11.06 -24.78 -0.28
N LEU A 106 12.27 -24.61 0.23
CA LEU A 106 13.48 -24.63 -0.60
C LEU A 106 13.52 -25.92 -1.45
N PHE A 107 13.80 -25.77 -2.74
CA PHE A 107 13.95 -26.88 -3.70
C PHE A 107 12.66 -27.67 -4.02
N ARG A 108 11.47 -27.20 -3.67
CA ARG A 108 10.20 -27.85 -4.06
C ARG A 108 9.42 -26.99 -5.05
N SER A 109 8.63 -27.66 -5.90
CA SER A 109 7.66 -26.99 -6.76
C SER A 109 6.43 -26.56 -5.95
N TYR A 110 5.70 -25.57 -6.45
CA TYR A 110 4.41 -25.19 -5.87
C TYR A 110 3.40 -26.34 -5.98
N SER A 111 2.63 -26.53 -4.92
CA SER A 111 1.58 -27.56 -4.88
C SER A 111 0.42 -27.24 -5.84
N ALA A 112 -0.41 -28.23 -6.15
CA ALA A 112 -1.61 -28.04 -6.95
C ALA A 112 -2.56 -27.01 -6.32
N SER A 113 -2.73 -27.04 -5.00
CA SER A 113 -3.57 -26.07 -4.27
C SER A 113 -3.01 -24.65 -4.32
N GLN A 114 -1.68 -24.47 -4.30
CA GLN A 114 -1.07 -23.16 -4.47
C GLN A 114 -1.28 -22.61 -5.89
N LYS A 115 -1.13 -23.45 -6.91
CA LYS A 115 -1.39 -23.07 -8.31
C LYS A 115 -2.85 -22.70 -8.51
N GLN A 116 -3.78 -23.51 -8.00
CA GLN A 116 -5.21 -23.20 -8.05
C GLN A 116 -5.53 -21.86 -7.38
N ARG A 117 -4.94 -21.56 -6.23
CA ARG A 117 -5.11 -20.26 -5.55
C ARG A 117 -4.64 -19.09 -6.42
N VAL A 118 -3.55 -19.25 -7.18
CA VAL A 118 -3.09 -18.24 -8.14
C VAL A 118 -4.12 -18.06 -9.26
N GLU A 119 -4.63 -19.14 -9.84
CA GLU A 119 -5.65 -19.11 -10.88
C GLU A 119 -6.93 -18.41 -10.40
N GLU A 120 -7.41 -18.74 -9.19
CA GLU A 120 -8.58 -18.09 -8.57
C GLU A 120 -8.37 -16.58 -8.38
N VAL A 121 -7.17 -16.17 -7.95
CA VAL A 121 -6.84 -14.74 -7.78
C VAL A 121 -6.73 -14.04 -9.13
N LEU A 122 -6.11 -14.67 -10.13
CA LEU A 122 -6.05 -14.10 -11.49
C LEU A 122 -7.46 -13.97 -12.09
N GLY A 123 -8.35 -14.94 -11.82
CA GLY A 123 -9.75 -14.86 -12.17
C GLY A 123 -10.46 -13.66 -11.56
N LYS A 124 -10.29 -13.43 -10.25
CA LYS A 124 -10.82 -12.23 -9.57
C LYS A 124 -10.28 -10.91 -10.17
N MET A 125 -9.09 -10.94 -10.75
CA MET A 125 -8.48 -9.79 -11.43
C MET A 125 -8.93 -9.65 -12.89
N GLY A 126 -9.71 -10.59 -13.46
CA GLY A 126 -10.10 -10.66 -14.87
C GLY A 126 -8.88 -10.81 -15.78
N LEU A 127 -7.98 -11.75 -15.43
CA LEU A 127 -6.71 -11.99 -16.10
C LEU A 127 -6.52 -13.44 -16.54
N GLU A 128 -7.57 -14.27 -16.52
CA GLU A 128 -7.53 -15.70 -16.83
C GLU A 128 -6.93 -15.95 -18.21
N ASP A 129 -7.42 -15.21 -19.21
CA ASP A 129 -6.99 -15.32 -20.62
C ASP A 129 -5.57 -14.79 -20.86
N LEU A 130 -4.99 -14.14 -19.86
CA LEU A 130 -3.67 -13.51 -19.95
C LEU A 130 -2.60 -14.26 -19.15
N ALA A 131 -2.96 -15.37 -18.48
CA ALA A 131 -2.08 -16.08 -17.53
C ALA A 131 -0.71 -16.46 -18.13
N GLY A 132 -0.67 -16.85 -19.41
CA GLY A 132 0.56 -17.21 -20.13
C GLY A 132 1.29 -16.05 -20.79
N ARG A 133 0.73 -14.82 -20.82
CA ARG A 133 1.38 -13.67 -21.48
C ARG A 133 2.52 -13.11 -20.64
N ALA A 134 3.55 -12.58 -21.33
CA ALA A 134 4.60 -11.83 -20.68
C ALA A 134 4.07 -10.50 -20.13
N ILE A 135 4.57 -10.06 -18.98
CA ILE A 135 4.13 -8.79 -18.34
C ILE A 135 4.43 -7.56 -19.21
N GLY A 136 5.43 -7.65 -20.09
CA GLY A 136 5.78 -6.58 -21.03
C GLY A 136 4.72 -6.30 -22.09
N GLU A 137 3.85 -7.26 -22.38
CA GLU A 137 2.76 -7.15 -23.35
C GLU A 137 1.47 -6.56 -22.76
N LEU A 138 1.45 -6.32 -21.45
CA LEU A 138 0.27 -5.87 -20.73
C LEU A 138 0.11 -4.34 -20.78
N SER A 139 -1.14 -3.88 -20.83
CA SER A 139 -1.45 -2.49 -20.53
C SER A 139 -1.07 -2.13 -19.08
N GLY A 140 -0.94 -0.84 -18.75
CA GLY A 140 -0.66 -0.39 -17.39
C GLY A 140 -1.69 -0.93 -16.37
N GLY A 141 -2.99 -0.85 -16.70
CA GLY A 141 -4.05 -1.37 -15.82
C GLY A 141 -4.04 -2.89 -15.67
N GLN A 142 -3.72 -3.65 -16.74
CA GLN A 142 -3.55 -5.09 -16.64
C GLN A 142 -2.38 -5.46 -15.74
N LEU A 143 -1.22 -4.81 -15.93
CA LEU A 143 -0.05 -5.04 -15.10
C LEU A 143 -0.33 -4.72 -13.61
N GLN A 144 -1.04 -3.63 -13.33
CA GLN A 144 -1.44 -3.30 -11.98
C GLN A 144 -2.32 -4.38 -11.34
N ARG A 145 -3.29 -4.91 -12.09
CA ARG A 145 -4.12 -6.03 -11.62
C ARG A 145 -3.32 -7.31 -11.35
N VAL A 146 -2.30 -7.60 -12.17
CA VAL A 146 -1.37 -8.71 -11.92
C VAL A 146 -0.61 -8.50 -10.60
N LEU A 147 -0.07 -7.30 -10.36
CA LEU A 147 0.69 -7.00 -9.15
C LEU A 147 -0.19 -6.97 -7.91
N LEU A 148 -1.45 -6.51 -8.04
CA LEU A 148 -2.44 -6.60 -6.96
C LEU A 148 -2.74 -8.08 -6.65
N GLY A 149 -3.01 -8.90 -7.66
CA GLY A 149 -3.19 -10.35 -7.49
C GLY A 149 -2.01 -11.00 -6.78
N ARG A 150 -0.78 -10.67 -7.20
CA ARG A 150 0.45 -11.11 -6.54
C ARG A 150 0.49 -10.72 -5.05
N SER A 151 0.07 -9.50 -4.72
CA SER A 151 0.15 -9.00 -3.34
C SER A 151 -0.86 -9.66 -2.40
N ILE A 152 -1.98 -10.18 -2.92
CA ILE A 152 -3.05 -10.77 -2.10
C ILE A 152 -3.07 -12.30 -2.11
N VAL A 153 -2.36 -12.97 -3.03
CA VAL A 153 -2.41 -14.43 -3.20
C VAL A 153 -1.96 -15.21 -1.96
N SER A 154 -1.06 -14.64 -1.15
CA SER A 154 -0.61 -15.21 0.12
C SER A 154 -1.58 -15.02 1.29
N ARG A 155 -2.74 -14.38 1.05
CA ARG A 155 -3.68 -13.96 2.11
C ARG A 155 -2.94 -13.21 3.22
N PRO A 156 -2.41 -12.02 2.91
CA PRO A 156 -1.58 -11.27 3.85
C PRO A 156 -2.37 -10.78 5.06
N GLN A 157 -1.72 -10.63 6.20
CA GLN A 157 -2.28 -10.00 7.40
C GLN A 157 -2.31 -8.46 7.26
N VAL A 158 -1.36 -7.92 6.49
CA VAL A 158 -1.28 -6.50 6.15
C VAL A 158 -1.07 -6.37 4.64
N LEU A 159 -1.91 -5.60 3.97
CA LEU A 159 -1.77 -5.23 2.57
C LEU A 159 -1.31 -3.78 2.46
N ILE A 160 -0.16 -3.56 1.82
CA ILE A 160 0.39 -2.21 1.57
C ILE A 160 0.22 -1.89 0.09
N LEU A 161 -0.41 -0.76 -0.21
CA LEU A 161 -0.68 -0.25 -1.54
C LEU A 161 0.04 1.10 -1.71
N ASP A 162 1.06 1.14 -2.57
CA ASP A 162 1.85 2.35 -2.83
C ASP A 162 1.39 3.00 -4.15
N GLU A 163 0.58 4.04 -4.03
CA GLU A 163 -0.04 4.79 -5.14
C GLU A 163 -0.81 3.92 -6.15
N PRO A 164 -1.79 3.12 -5.70
CA PRO A 164 -2.45 2.14 -6.55
C PRO A 164 -3.32 2.75 -7.66
N ASN A 165 -3.73 4.01 -7.54
CA ASN A 165 -4.70 4.62 -8.47
C ASN A 165 -4.08 5.12 -9.79
N SER A 166 -2.76 5.13 -9.92
CA SER A 166 -2.07 5.74 -11.08
C SER A 166 -2.45 5.13 -12.43
N TYR A 167 -3.02 3.91 -12.46
CA TYR A 167 -3.33 3.15 -13.70
C TYR A 167 -4.61 2.32 -13.61
N VAL A 168 -5.46 2.54 -12.58
CA VAL A 168 -6.76 1.86 -12.50
C VAL A 168 -7.67 2.44 -13.58
N ASP A 169 -8.12 1.60 -14.51
CA ASP A 169 -9.13 2.05 -15.47
C ASP A 169 -10.49 2.20 -14.76
N LYS A 170 -11.31 3.16 -15.22
CA LYS A 170 -12.62 3.47 -14.63
C LYS A 170 -13.56 2.27 -14.55
N ARG A 171 -13.37 1.25 -15.40
CA ARG A 171 -14.21 0.04 -15.39
C ARG A 171 -13.83 -0.90 -14.25
N PHE A 172 -12.53 -0.96 -13.92
CA PHE A 172 -12.02 -1.79 -12.85
C PHE A 172 -12.09 -1.09 -11.48
N GLU A 173 -12.16 0.23 -11.46
CA GLU A 173 -12.13 1.05 -10.24
C GLU A 173 -13.18 0.62 -9.21
N SER A 174 -14.45 0.48 -9.62
CA SER A 174 -15.52 0.03 -8.72
C SER A 174 -15.29 -1.40 -8.19
N HIS A 175 -14.71 -2.29 -9.01
CA HIS A 175 -14.35 -3.63 -8.59
C HIS A 175 -13.15 -3.64 -7.63
N PHE A 176 -12.17 -2.77 -7.88
CA PHE A 176 -10.99 -2.59 -7.04
C PHE A 176 -11.39 -2.17 -5.62
N TYR A 177 -12.27 -1.19 -5.47
CA TYR A 177 -12.71 -0.74 -4.15
C TYR A 177 -13.49 -1.83 -3.39
N LYS A 178 -14.39 -2.54 -4.06
CA LYS A 178 -15.11 -3.67 -3.47
C LYS A 178 -14.17 -4.78 -3.00
N LEU A 179 -13.14 -5.05 -3.79
CA LEU A 179 -12.11 -6.03 -3.45
C LEU A 179 -11.32 -5.59 -2.21
N LEU A 180 -10.96 -4.31 -2.09
CA LEU A 180 -10.28 -3.79 -0.90
C LEU A 180 -11.16 -3.89 0.34
N ASP A 181 -12.46 -3.60 0.23
CA ASP A 181 -13.41 -3.78 1.33
C ASP A 181 -13.50 -5.25 1.78
N GLU A 182 -13.50 -6.19 0.82
CA GLU A 182 -13.48 -7.62 1.14
C GLU A 182 -12.19 -8.03 1.85
N ILE A 183 -11.04 -7.57 1.36
CA ILE A 183 -9.73 -7.85 1.95
C ILE A 183 -9.63 -7.24 3.36
N ASN A 184 -10.17 -6.03 3.57
CA ASN A 184 -10.08 -5.33 4.86
C ASN A 184 -10.87 -6.03 5.98
N LYS A 185 -11.78 -6.94 5.67
CA LYS A 185 -12.47 -7.75 6.68
C LYS A 185 -11.52 -8.69 7.43
N GLU A 186 -10.45 -9.15 6.78
CA GLU A 186 -9.50 -10.13 7.31
C GLU A 186 -8.08 -9.57 7.49
N SER A 187 -7.75 -8.49 6.76
CA SER A 187 -6.41 -7.88 6.71
C SER A 187 -6.47 -6.41 7.11
N ALA A 188 -5.39 -5.88 7.67
CA ALA A 188 -5.19 -4.44 7.68
C ALA A 188 -4.74 -3.95 6.30
N ILE A 189 -5.18 -2.75 5.90
CA ILE A 189 -4.74 -2.11 4.65
C ILE A 189 -4.02 -0.80 4.98
N ILE A 190 -2.84 -0.61 4.39
CA ILE A 190 -2.10 0.64 4.39
C ILE A 190 -2.10 1.17 2.97
N LEU A 191 -2.77 2.28 2.73
CA LEU A 191 -2.88 2.94 1.44
C LEU A 191 -2.05 4.21 1.42
N VAL A 192 -1.01 4.25 0.60
CA VAL A 192 -0.24 5.48 0.35
C VAL A 192 -0.73 6.12 -0.93
N SER A 193 -1.13 7.37 -0.87
CA SER A 193 -1.53 8.13 -2.05
C SER A 193 -1.26 9.63 -1.86
N HIS A 194 -1.06 10.31 -2.98
CA HIS A 194 -1.04 11.76 -3.06
C HIS A 194 -2.42 12.35 -3.40
N ASP A 195 -3.37 11.51 -3.81
CA ASP A 195 -4.77 11.88 -4.02
C ASP A 195 -5.56 11.76 -2.72
N ILE A 196 -5.65 12.89 -2.02
CA ILE A 196 -6.29 12.97 -0.70
C ILE A 196 -7.79 12.66 -0.80
N GLY A 197 -8.47 13.13 -1.85
CA GLY A 197 -9.91 12.90 -2.03
C GLY A 197 -10.26 11.42 -2.07
N THR A 198 -9.56 10.66 -2.87
CA THR A 198 -9.73 9.20 -2.95
C THR A 198 -9.40 8.51 -1.63
N VAL A 199 -8.32 8.94 -0.95
CA VAL A 199 -7.94 8.35 0.35
C VAL A 199 -9.04 8.57 1.38
N LEU A 200 -9.51 9.83 1.55
CA LEU A 200 -10.53 10.18 2.54
C LEU A 200 -11.84 9.40 2.37
N ALA A 201 -12.20 9.06 1.12
CA ALA A 201 -13.42 8.31 0.84
C ALA A 201 -13.34 6.82 1.24
N MET A 202 -12.14 6.28 1.50
CA MET A 202 -11.92 4.84 1.68
C MET A 202 -11.40 4.45 3.04
N VAL A 203 -10.60 5.33 3.66
CA VAL A 203 -9.84 4.96 4.86
C VAL A 203 -10.62 5.18 6.13
N LYS A 204 -10.26 4.43 7.16
CA LYS A 204 -10.81 4.61 8.52
C LYS A 204 -10.00 5.60 9.34
N ASN A 205 -8.70 5.69 9.09
CA ASN A 205 -7.77 6.55 9.82
C ASN A 205 -6.72 7.11 8.86
N ILE A 206 -6.09 8.22 9.25
CA ILE A 206 -5.11 8.92 8.42
C ILE A 206 -3.81 9.15 9.19
N ALA A 207 -2.70 8.97 8.52
CA ALA A 207 -1.38 9.39 8.97
C ALA A 207 -0.76 10.36 7.96
N CYS A 208 -0.50 11.58 8.37
CA CYS A 208 0.23 12.55 7.56
C CYS A 208 1.72 12.43 7.85
N VAL A 209 2.53 12.15 6.81
CA VAL A 209 3.98 11.94 6.92
C VAL A 209 4.73 13.04 6.18
N ASN A 210 5.48 13.84 6.96
CA ASN A 210 6.39 14.87 6.47
C ASN A 210 7.57 14.98 7.43
N GLU A 211 8.61 14.17 7.24
CA GLU A 211 9.72 13.90 8.16
C GLU A 211 9.27 13.35 9.52
N THR A 212 8.17 13.82 10.06
CA THR A 212 7.48 13.35 11.25
C THR A 212 6.14 12.72 10.85
N LEU A 213 5.42 12.11 11.81
CA LEU A 213 4.12 11.52 11.58
C LEU A 213 3.07 12.15 12.49
N HIS A 214 1.95 12.56 11.89
CA HIS A 214 0.77 13.03 12.61
C HIS A 214 -0.40 12.10 12.31
N TYR A 215 -0.87 11.40 13.32
CA TYR A 215 -1.98 10.46 13.22
C TYR A 215 -3.30 11.15 13.53
N HIS A 216 -4.33 10.85 12.73
CA HIS A 216 -5.69 11.34 12.92
C HIS A 216 -6.67 10.16 12.92
N LEU A 217 -7.45 10.06 13.99
CA LEU A 217 -8.55 9.09 14.09
C LEU A 217 -9.72 9.55 13.24
N GLY A 218 -10.19 8.68 12.34
CA GLY A 218 -11.26 9.00 11.40
C GLY A 218 -10.72 9.60 10.10
N ALA A 219 -11.58 9.58 9.07
CA ALA A 219 -11.32 10.18 7.76
C ALA A 219 -11.88 11.61 7.64
N ASP A 220 -12.60 12.09 8.65
CA ASP A 220 -13.15 13.45 8.67
C ASP A 220 -12.10 14.43 9.17
N VAL A 221 -11.29 14.93 8.25
CA VAL A 221 -10.14 15.81 8.52
C VAL A 221 -10.48 17.22 8.09
N SER A 222 -10.26 18.20 8.99
CA SER A 222 -10.46 19.61 8.65
C SER A 222 -9.39 20.11 7.65
N GLU A 223 -9.77 21.05 6.79
CA GLU A 223 -8.83 21.72 5.87
C GLU A 223 -7.68 22.39 6.63
N GLU A 224 -7.96 22.94 7.82
CA GLU A 224 -6.96 23.57 8.69
C GLU A 224 -5.91 22.54 9.15
N TRP A 225 -6.33 21.35 9.61
CA TRP A 225 -5.42 20.29 10.01
C TRP A 225 -4.54 19.82 8.83
N LEU A 226 -5.15 19.64 7.65
CA LEU A 226 -4.41 19.28 6.43
C LEU A 226 -3.42 20.38 6.06
N GLY A 227 -3.82 21.65 6.07
CA GLY A 227 -2.95 22.79 5.76
C GLY A 227 -1.73 22.88 6.68
N GLU A 228 -1.94 22.72 7.99
CA GLU A 228 -0.86 22.75 8.97
C GLU A 228 0.13 21.57 8.83
N LYS A 229 -0.38 20.35 8.64
CA LYS A 229 0.43 19.11 8.68
C LYS A 229 0.99 18.72 7.33
N TYR A 230 0.31 19.09 6.26
CA TYR A 230 0.77 18.83 4.90
C TYR A 230 1.80 19.87 4.41
N ALA A 231 1.90 21.00 5.10
CA ALA A 231 2.76 22.14 4.74
C ALA A 231 2.54 22.64 3.29
N CYS A 232 1.30 22.50 2.77
CA CYS A 232 0.91 22.97 1.45
C CYS A 232 -0.56 23.40 1.49
N PRO A 233 -0.96 24.56 0.97
CA PRO A 233 -2.35 24.97 0.92
C PRO A 233 -3.14 23.98 0.06
N ILE A 234 -4.12 23.32 0.67
CA ILE A 234 -5.01 22.34 0.04
C ILE A 234 -6.41 22.90 0.09
N GLU A 235 -7.06 23.03 -1.06
CA GLU A 235 -8.50 23.23 -1.14
C GLU A 235 -9.17 21.91 -1.48
N LEU A 236 -10.07 21.44 -0.61
CA LEU A 236 -10.96 20.33 -0.91
C LEU A 236 -12.21 20.90 -1.60
N ILE A 237 -12.34 20.66 -2.90
CA ILE A 237 -13.55 21.03 -3.64
C ILE A 237 -14.40 19.79 -3.79
N GLY A 238 -15.56 19.79 -3.13
CA GLY A 238 -16.56 18.74 -3.28
C GLY A 238 -17.43 19.01 -4.50
N HIS A 239 -17.47 18.10 -5.47
CA HIS A 239 -18.44 18.07 -6.54
C HIS A 239 -19.15 16.72 -6.51
N GLY A 240 -20.39 16.68 -5.97
CA GLY A 240 -21.14 15.45 -5.78
C GLY A 240 -20.71 14.65 -4.55
N ASP A 241 -20.92 13.34 -4.55
CA ASP A 241 -20.69 12.45 -3.42
C ASP A 241 -19.20 12.14 -3.14
N LEU A 242 -18.28 12.66 -3.97
CA LEU A 242 -16.83 12.51 -3.81
C LEU A 242 -16.13 13.86 -3.88
N PRO A 243 -15.32 14.24 -2.89
CA PRO A 243 -14.52 15.45 -2.93
C PRO A 243 -13.39 15.33 -3.97
N HIS A 244 -13.28 16.33 -4.86
CA HIS A 244 -12.18 16.46 -5.81
C HIS A 244 -11.23 17.56 -5.38
N ARG A 245 -9.93 17.36 -5.63
CA ARG A 245 -8.86 18.27 -5.24
C ARG A 245 -8.55 19.28 -6.36
N VAL A 246 -8.41 20.58 -6.02
CA VAL A 246 -7.74 21.57 -6.86
C VAL A 246 -6.58 22.19 -6.07
N LEU A 247 -5.38 22.15 -6.62
CA LEU A 247 -4.21 22.86 -6.07
C LEU A 247 -4.34 24.35 -6.41
N LYS A 248 -4.20 25.24 -5.41
CA LYS A 248 -4.02 26.66 -5.68
C LYS A 248 -2.74 26.86 -6.48
N LYS A 249 -2.78 27.69 -7.53
CA LYS A 249 -1.58 28.16 -8.24
C LYS A 249 -0.73 28.95 -7.25
N HIS A 250 0.54 28.57 -7.14
CA HIS A 250 1.52 29.46 -6.51
C HIS A 250 1.67 30.71 -7.35
N GLU A 251 1.26 31.85 -6.82
CA GLU A 251 1.69 33.14 -7.35
C GLU A 251 3.14 33.29 -6.90
N HIS A 252 4.05 33.25 -7.86
CA HIS A 252 5.45 33.63 -7.63
C HIS A 252 5.49 35.17 -7.56
N GLU A 253 5.75 35.71 -6.37
CA GLU A 253 6.39 37.01 -6.22
C GLU A 253 7.90 36.93 -6.47
#